data_35bf7d843e792ff8a43873933b5a4dd9
#
_entry.id   35bf7d843e792ff8a43873933b5a4dd9
#
_cell.length_a   1.000
_cell.length_b   1.000
_cell.length_c   1.000
_cell.angle_alpha   90.00
_cell.angle_beta   90.00
_cell.angle_gamma   90.00
#
_symmetry.space_group_name_H-M   'P 1'
#
loop_
_entity.id
_entity.type
_entity.pdbx_description
1 polymer ?
#
loop_
_entity_poly.entity_id
_entity_poly.type
_entity_poly.pdbx_seq_one_letter_code
_entity_poly.pdbx_strand_id
1 'polypeptide(L)'
;VLIDDSDEFDPKLLDDFEQGAFLWDTAGPATIDAWRVEVGEAGERPGQDQVENVGAAVVPLHVDIDVQGAVCNQGNGVIPVHLLTTPDFDATTVDHTTATLGDASETHVDKKTGIAKRHEEDADGDGDIDLVFHFRFDQTGLPCDPDLVPFNGFTFDGQPITAGGSDAALIRDFPIGQDWTGTESLDFWYYGAGGGEDVTVTLKDNRAPDPGPSGWTLAWADEFDDPAGTPPNPANWAYEIGDTTPDGKNGWGNEELQYYTDDPANAATDGNGNLVITLTEADGSQECYYGPCEFESARLLTQNKAEFAYGRIESRLQVPTGGSGLWPAFWSLGTDITYNPWPGAGEIDIMEYVSRLPNEIFGTIHGPGYSGGGSFGGIWDFGEPVYNSYHTFTVEWEPNLITWYVDGIQYHQAEPSDVPGPWVFEKPFFLLLNFAIGGNFGGAVDPANIYPQEYLVDYVRVY
;
A
#
# COMPACT_ATOMS: atom_id res chain seq x y z
N VAL A 1 -5.66 18.10 18.41
CA VAL A 1 -5.56 18.28 19.88
C VAL A 1 -4.36 19.17 20.12
N LEU A 2 -4.55 20.33 20.72
CA LEU A 2 -3.44 21.17 21.16
C LEU A 2 -2.91 20.56 22.47
N ILE A 3 -1.68 20.10 22.46
CA ILE A 3 -0.98 19.64 23.66
C ILE A 3 -0.01 20.75 24.02
N ASP A 4 -0.25 21.41 25.13
CA ASP A 4 0.66 22.43 25.64
C ASP A 4 1.72 21.77 26.52
N ASP A 5 2.86 22.45 26.68
CA ASP A 5 4.06 22.04 27.40
C ASP A 5 3.88 21.99 28.95
N SER A 6 2.68 22.13 29.46
CA SER A 6 2.41 21.95 30.86
C SER A 6 2.07 20.49 31.12
N ASP A 7 2.84 19.82 31.95
CA ASP A 7 2.74 18.41 32.41
C ASP A 7 1.34 17.89 32.83
N GLU A 8 0.25 18.55 32.44
CA GLU A 8 -1.12 18.17 32.71
C GLU A 8 -1.91 17.93 31.42
N PHE A 9 -2.10 16.66 31.10
CA PHE A 9 -3.04 16.19 30.08
C PHE A 9 -4.48 16.55 30.47
N ASP A 10 -5.22 17.28 29.62
CA ASP A 10 -6.66 17.53 29.78
C ASP A 10 -7.50 16.50 29.07
N PRO A 11 -8.13 15.55 29.77
CA PRO A 11 -8.95 14.48 29.13
C PRO A 11 -10.23 14.99 28.43
N LYS A 12 -10.56 16.28 28.53
CA LYS A 12 -11.73 16.85 27.83
C LYS A 12 -11.50 17.06 26.33
N LEU A 13 -10.26 16.97 25.86
CA LEU A 13 -9.93 17.10 24.45
C LEU A 13 -10.26 15.85 23.62
N LEU A 14 -10.67 14.74 24.23
CA LEU A 14 -11.04 13.50 23.57
C LEU A 14 -12.45 13.46 22.99
N ASP A 15 -13.36 14.37 23.40
CA ASP A 15 -14.75 14.39 22.92
C ASP A 15 -14.92 14.82 21.45
N ASP A 16 -13.87 15.37 20.80
CA ASP A 16 -13.90 15.78 19.40
C ASP A 16 -13.34 14.73 18.43
N PHE A 17 -13.01 13.53 18.93
CA PHE A 17 -12.41 12.46 18.13
C PHE A 17 -13.31 11.92 17.00
N GLU A 18 -14.62 12.09 17.11
CA GLU A 18 -15.60 11.59 16.13
C GLU A 18 -15.73 12.46 14.85
N GLN A 19 -15.00 13.56 14.73
CA GLN A 19 -15.25 14.51 13.62
C GLN A 19 -14.04 15.02 12.87
N GLY A 20 -12.84 14.57 13.09
CA GLY A 20 -11.86 15.32 12.37
C GLY A 20 -10.45 14.82 12.24
N ALA A 21 -9.81 15.35 11.31
CA ALA A 21 -8.39 15.26 11.04
C ALA A 21 -7.59 16.01 12.12
N PHE A 22 -6.51 15.43 12.62
CA PHE A 22 -5.55 16.05 13.51
C PHE A 22 -4.26 16.32 12.74
N LEU A 23 -3.80 17.53 12.69
CA LEU A 23 -2.55 17.92 12.01
C LEU A 23 -1.45 18.09 13.07
N TRP A 24 -0.32 17.47 12.89
CA TRP A 24 0.84 17.70 13.74
C TRP A 24 1.72 18.81 13.15
N ASP A 25 1.86 19.89 13.89
CA ASP A 25 2.61 21.08 13.55
C ASP A 25 3.48 21.48 14.74
N THR A 26 4.75 21.80 14.51
CA THR A 26 5.65 22.34 15.52
C THR A 26 6.02 23.75 15.12
N ALA A 27 5.39 24.76 15.71
CA ALA A 27 5.74 26.15 15.44
C ALA A 27 6.98 26.56 16.26
N GLY A 28 8.20 26.52 15.65
CA GLY A 28 9.44 27.01 16.25
C GLY A 28 10.55 25.96 16.48
N PRO A 29 11.65 26.26 17.18
CA PRO A 29 12.83 25.40 17.27
C PRO A 29 12.73 24.30 18.36
N ALA A 30 11.61 23.56 18.43
CA ALA A 30 11.51 22.42 19.33
C ALA A 30 12.32 21.24 18.82
N THR A 31 13.30 20.79 19.55
CA THR A 31 14.03 19.56 19.25
C THR A 31 13.23 18.37 19.71
N ILE A 32 12.76 17.55 18.78
CA ILE A 32 12.15 16.25 19.06
C ILE A 32 13.24 15.21 19.11
N ASP A 33 13.61 14.75 20.32
CA ASP A 33 14.65 13.72 20.48
C ASP A 33 14.11 12.31 20.19
N ALA A 34 12.85 12.05 20.54
CA ALA A 34 12.12 10.81 20.22
C ALA A 34 10.63 10.97 20.51
N TRP A 35 9.79 10.25 19.79
CA TRP A 35 8.37 10.12 20.11
C TRP A 35 7.92 8.67 19.94
N ARG A 36 6.86 8.30 20.67
CA ARG A 36 6.29 6.97 20.67
C ARG A 36 4.78 7.09 20.74
N VAL A 37 4.10 6.28 19.94
CA VAL A 37 2.66 6.13 19.99
C VAL A 37 2.33 4.85 20.71
N GLU A 38 1.52 4.90 21.75
CA GLU A 38 1.00 3.73 22.45
C GLU A 38 -0.52 3.77 22.40
N VAL A 39 -1.14 2.65 22.05
CA VAL A 39 -2.59 2.48 22.00
C VAL A 39 -3.01 1.66 23.21
N GLY A 40 -3.95 2.13 24.01
CA GLY A 40 -4.37 1.45 25.23
C GLY A 40 -5.80 1.83 25.65
N GLU A 41 -6.33 1.10 26.62
CA GLU A 41 -7.62 1.45 27.24
C GLU A 41 -7.51 2.71 28.11
N ALA A 42 -8.56 3.54 28.12
CA ALA A 42 -8.58 4.80 28.88
C ALA A 42 -8.36 4.54 30.38
N GLY A 43 -7.31 5.14 30.94
CA GLY A 43 -7.00 5.12 32.37
C GLY A 43 -5.96 4.11 32.83
N GLU A 44 -5.43 3.26 31.97
CA GLU A 44 -4.27 2.42 32.29
C GLU A 44 -3.01 2.96 31.61
N ARG A 45 -1.95 3.15 32.39
CA ARG A 45 -0.62 3.38 31.79
C ARG A 45 -0.15 2.05 31.25
N PRO A 46 0.13 1.91 29.93
CA PRO A 46 0.63 0.66 29.37
C PRO A 46 1.93 0.27 30.08
N GLY A 47 2.00 -0.99 30.51
CA GLY A 47 3.26 -1.54 31.02
C GLY A 47 4.27 -1.61 29.88
N GLN A 48 5.57 -1.56 30.18
CA GLN A 48 6.66 -1.62 29.19
C GLN A 48 6.63 -2.86 28.27
N ASP A 49 5.76 -3.81 28.53
CA ASP A 49 5.69 -5.12 27.84
C ASP A 49 4.64 -5.16 26.69
N GLN A 50 3.90 -4.07 26.42
CA GLN A 50 2.86 -4.04 25.37
C GLN A 50 3.29 -3.30 24.08
N VAL A 51 4.58 -3.24 23.80
CA VAL A 51 5.10 -2.57 22.60
C VAL A 51 5.29 -3.57 21.50
N GLU A 52 4.22 -3.96 20.85
CA GLU A 52 4.30 -4.60 19.54
C GLU A 52 4.08 -3.55 18.46
N ASN A 53 5.04 -3.44 17.54
CA ASN A 53 5.00 -2.61 16.33
C ASN A 53 5.11 -1.08 16.43
N VAL A 54 6.01 -0.55 17.23
CA VAL A 54 6.45 0.85 17.09
C VAL A 54 7.59 0.92 16.09
N GLY A 55 7.30 1.22 14.84
CA GLY A 55 8.34 1.62 13.91
C GLY A 55 8.88 3.00 14.33
N ALA A 56 10.19 3.16 14.35
CA ALA A 56 10.80 4.46 14.58
C ALA A 56 10.45 5.40 13.41
N ALA A 57 9.71 6.46 13.67
CA ALA A 57 9.60 7.54 12.69
C ALA A 57 10.94 8.24 12.61
N VAL A 58 11.41 8.50 11.41
CA VAL A 58 12.60 9.29 11.20
C VAL A 58 12.18 10.75 11.22
N VAL A 59 12.48 11.44 12.31
CA VAL A 59 12.25 12.88 12.42
C VAL A 59 13.25 13.60 11.53
N PRO A 60 12.85 14.56 10.69
CA PRO A 60 13.80 15.37 9.96
C PRO A 60 14.73 16.11 10.94
N LEU A 61 16.03 16.06 10.67
CA LEU A 61 16.98 16.93 11.37
C LEU A 61 16.71 18.37 10.97
N HIS A 62 16.51 19.25 11.93
CA HIS A 62 16.48 20.69 11.65
C HIS A 62 17.92 21.17 11.42
N VAL A 63 18.13 21.84 10.27
CA VAL A 63 19.45 22.27 9.85
C VAL A 63 19.45 23.78 9.59
N ASP A 64 20.59 24.41 9.80
CA ASP A 64 20.75 25.84 9.56
C ASP A 64 21.09 26.12 8.09
N ILE A 65 20.36 27.06 7.49
CA ILE A 65 20.63 27.56 6.15
C ILE A 65 20.81 29.08 6.13
N ASP A 66 21.67 29.56 5.26
CA ASP A 66 21.80 30.96 4.92
C ASP A 66 21.42 31.20 3.47
N VAL A 67 20.35 31.94 3.24
CA VAL A 67 19.84 32.27 1.90
C VAL A 67 20.43 33.57 1.42
N GLN A 68 21.29 33.51 0.41
CA GLN A 68 22.01 34.65 -0.09
C GLN A 68 21.17 35.51 -1.05
N GLY A 69 20.92 36.75 -0.65
CA GLY A 69 20.24 37.75 -1.47
C GLY A 69 18.73 37.82 -1.30
N ALA A 70 18.07 38.76 -1.96
CA ALA A 70 16.62 38.90 -1.90
C ALA A 70 15.94 37.71 -2.62
N VAL A 71 15.10 37.00 -1.93
CA VAL A 71 14.33 35.87 -2.49
C VAL A 71 13.43 36.33 -3.66
N CYS A 72 13.16 37.60 -3.76
CA CYS A 72 12.35 38.20 -4.83
C CYS A 72 13.20 38.76 -5.96
N ASN A 73 13.79 37.92 -6.79
CA ASN A 73 14.40 38.35 -8.04
C ASN A 73 13.43 38.05 -9.20
N GLN A 74 12.65 39.06 -9.62
CA GLN A 74 11.71 38.96 -10.75
C GLN A 74 12.49 38.67 -12.04
N GLY A 75 12.65 37.40 -12.37
CA GLY A 75 13.32 36.91 -13.57
C GLY A 75 13.93 35.53 -13.35
N ASN A 76 14.74 35.08 -14.32
CA ASN A 76 15.45 33.79 -14.28
C ASN A 76 16.59 33.76 -13.23
N GLY A 77 16.40 34.41 -12.08
CA GLY A 77 17.40 34.51 -11.02
C GLY A 77 17.63 33.17 -10.31
N VAL A 78 18.87 32.95 -9.92
CA VAL A 78 19.29 31.81 -9.10
C VAL A 78 19.41 32.30 -7.67
N ILE A 79 18.90 31.55 -6.71
CA ILE A 79 19.02 31.75 -5.27
C ILE A 79 20.12 30.83 -4.76
N PRO A 80 21.27 31.38 -4.28
CA PRO A 80 22.24 30.58 -3.56
C PRO A 80 21.74 30.32 -2.13
N VAL A 81 21.85 29.07 -1.69
CA VAL A 81 21.50 28.63 -0.33
C VAL A 81 22.69 27.88 0.24
N HIS A 82 23.21 28.34 1.37
CA HIS A 82 24.27 27.70 2.11
C HIS A 82 23.63 26.84 3.19
N LEU A 83 23.90 25.54 3.21
CA LEU A 83 23.56 24.62 4.28
C LEU A 83 24.77 24.53 5.19
N LEU A 84 24.60 25.04 6.41
CA LEU A 84 25.72 25.24 7.33
C LEU A 84 26.01 23.98 8.15
N THR A 85 27.29 23.68 8.31
CA THR A 85 27.78 22.74 9.33
C THR A 85 27.70 23.42 10.68
N THR A 86 27.28 22.72 11.69
CA THR A 86 27.14 23.21 13.08
C THR A 86 27.74 22.17 14.04
N PRO A 87 27.95 22.49 15.31
CA PRO A 87 28.44 21.51 16.29
C PRO A 87 27.59 20.24 16.38
N ASP A 88 26.30 20.32 16.01
CA ASP A 88 25.34 19.21 16.09
C ASP A 88 24.99 18.58 14.73
N PHE A 89 25.46 19.19 13.62
CA PHE A 89 25.14 18.71 12.26
C PHE A 89 26.31 18.97 11.28
N ASP A 90 26.73 17.92 10.58
CA ASP A 90 27.74 17.99 9.52
C ASP A 90 27.05 18.03 8.14
N ALA A 91 27.03 19.21 7.50
CA ALA A 91 26.41 19.42 6.20
C ALA A 91 27.02 18.50 5.11
N THR A 92 28.27 18.05 5.27
CA THR A 92 28.93 17.16 4.32
C THR A 92 28.30 15.76 4.26
N THR A 93 27.47 15.39 5.24
CA THR A 93 26.74 14.13 5.24
C THR A 93 25.51 14.13 4.32
N VAL A 94 25.12 15.28 3.79
CA VAL A 94 23.91 15.41 2.95
C VAL A 94 24.13 14.91 1.54
N ASP A 95 23.20 14.11 1.06
CA ASP A 95 23.09 13.78 -0.36
C ASP A 95 22.53 14.99 -1.12
N HIS A 96 23.44 15.77 -1.66
CA HIS A 96 23.15 17.00 -2.40
C HIS A 96 22.23 16.81 -3.61
N THR A 97 22.02 15.57 -4.08
CA THR A 97 21.12 15.26 -5.20
C THR A 97 19.66 15.27 -4.80
N THR A 98 19.38 15.22 -3.49
CA THR A 98 18.03 15.20 -2.92
C THR A 98 17.53 16.58 -2.47
N ALA A 99 18.42 17.57 -2.43
CA ALA A 99 18.12 18.90 -1.90
C ALA A 99 17.10 19.66 -2.76
N THR A 100 16.10 20.24 -2.10
CA THR A 100 15.06 21.10 -2.71
C THR A 100 14.85 22.39 -1.92
N LEU A 101 14.41 23.44 -2.63
CA LEU A 101 13.95 24.69 -2.05
C LEU A 101 12.54 24.98 -2.55
N GLY A 102 11.53 24.83 -1.68
CA GLY A 102 10.15 24.70 -2.15
C GLY A 102 10.07 23.56 -3.19
N ASP A 103 9.48 23.82 -4.35
CA ASP A 103 9.35 22.86 -5.45
C ASP A 103 10.61 22.75 -6.35
N ALA A 104 11.63 23.60 -6.14
CA ALA A 104 12.81 23.63 -7.00
C ALA A 104 13.88 22.65 -6.55
N SER A 105 14.49 21.93 -7.49
CA SER A 105 15.71 21.15 -7.29
C SER A 105 16.96 21.98 -7.65
N GLU A 106 18.15 21.50 -7.21
CA GLU A 106 19.46 22.10 -7.54
C GLU A 106 19.63 22.29 -9.06
N THR A 107 19.99 23.52 -9.49
CA THR A 107 20.11 23.84 -10.92
C THR A 107 21.52 23.71 -11.46
N HIS A 108 22.52 23.68 -10.60
CA HIS A 108 23.90 23.52 -11.02
C HIS A 108 24.24 22.05 -11.25
N VAL A 109 23.88 21.57 -12.42
CA VAL A 109 24.02 20.16 -12.80
C VAL A 109 25.21 19.94 -13.77
N ASP A 110 25.74 18.71 -13.75
CA ASP A 110 26.71 18.31 -14.80
C ASP A 110 25.96 18.17 -16.15
N LYS A 111 26.47 18.88 -17.16
CA LYS A 111 25.81 18.97 -18.48
C LYS A 111 25.70 17.62 -19.23
N LYS A 112 26.45 16.59 -18.83
CA LYS A 112 26.45 15.30 -19.52
C LYS A 112 25.54 14.28 -18.81
N THR A 113 25.50 14.33 -17.47
CA THR A 113 24.79 13.37 -16.64
C THR A 113 23.44 13.90 -16.12
N GLY A 114 23.27 15.22 -16.06
CA GLY A 114 22.11 15.86 -15.44
C GLY A 114 22.11 15.81 -13.92
N ILE A 115 23.14 15.25 -13.30
CA ILE A 115 23.23 15.10 -11.84
C ILE A 115 23.68 16.42 -11.22
N ALA A 116 23.08 16.81 -10.08
CA ALA A 116 23.48 17.96 -9.28
C ALA A 116 24.98 17.88 -8.92
N LYS A 117 25.64 19.02 -8.98
CA LYS A 117 27.04 19.14 -8.58
C LYS A 117 27.12 19.49 -7.10
N ARG A 118 28.02 18.82 -6.42
CA ARG A 118 28.34 19.11 -5.03
C ARG A 118 29.32 20.30 -4.96
N HIS A 119 28.95 21.32 -4.20
CA HIS A 119 29.78 22.46 -3.89
C HIS A 119 30.03 22.53 -2.39
N GLU A 120 31.30 22.54 -2.03
CA GLU A 120 31.80 22.56 -0.65
C GLU A 120 32.65 23.80 -0.46
N GLU A 121 32.31 24.63 0.53
CA GLU A 121 33.11 25.80 0.92
C GLU A 121 32.86 26.15 2.38
N ASP A 122 33.72 26.93 3.01
CA ASP A 122 33.50 27.54 4.33
C ASP A 122 32.69 28.82 4.08
N ALA A 123 31.36 28.68 4.10
CA ALA A 123 30.44 29.71 3.60
C ALA A 123 30.20 30.83 4.63
N ASP A 124 30.29 30.54 5.92
CA ASP A 124 30.11 31.51 7.02
C ASP A 124 31.43 31.97 7.65
N GLY A 125 32.56 31.33 7.31
CA GLY A 125 33.90 31.73 7.72
C GLY A 125 34.32 31.22 9.11
N ASP A 126 33.66 30.17 9.61
CA ASP A 126 33.94 29.61 10.92
C ASP A 126 35.02 28.49 10.88
N GLY A 127 35.37 28.00 9.69
CA GLY A 127 36.48 27.09 9.42
C GLY A 127 36.06 25.67 9.18
N ASP A 128 34.78 25.34 9.16
CA ASP A 128 34.27 24.06 8.76
C ASP A 128 33.74 24.06 7.29
N ILE A 129 33.22 22.93 6.81
CA ILE A 129 32.81 22.79 5.42
C ILE A 129 31.31 22.75 5.31
N ASP A 130 30.75 23.69 4.56
CA ASP A 130 29.34 23.81 4.23
C ASP A 130 29.02 23.28 2.84
N LEU A 131 27.75 23.14 2.53
CA LEU A 131 27.24 22.84 1.19
C LEU A 131 26.54 24.06 0.59
N VAL A 132 26.84 24.35 -0.67
CA VAL A 132 26.24 25.47 -1.41
C VAL A 132 25.37 24.95 -2.53
N PHE A 133 24.09 25.35 -2.53
CA PHE A 133 23.07 25.00 -3.50
C PHE A 133 22.63 26.22 -4.31
N HIS A 134 22.08 25.97 -5.51
CA HIS A 134 21.63 27.01 -6.43
C HIS A 134 20.23 26.65 -6.97
N PHE A 135 19.20 27.35 -6.51
CA PHE A 135 17.81 27.11 -6.92
C PHE A 135 17.29 28.22 -7.83
N ARG A 136 16.45 27.85 -8.79
CA ARG A 136 15.79 28.86 -9.63
C ARG A 136 14.53 29.36 -8.97
N PHE A 137 14.42 30.67 -8.73
CA PHE A 137 13.28 31.29 -8.08
C PHE A 137 11.95 30.96 -8.80
N ASP A 138 11.90 30.97 -10.12
CA ASP A 138 10.73 30.69 -10.93
C ASP A 138 10.26 29.21 -10.83
N GLN A 139 11.02 28.34 -10.19
CA GLN A 139 10.70 26.93 -9.98
C GLN A 139 10.39 26.59 -8.53
N THR A 140 10.66 27.50 -7.57
CA THR A 140 10.44 27.22 -6.15
C THR A 140 8.98 27.21 -5.72
N GLY A 141 8.08 27.79 -6.50
CA GLY A 141 6.69 28.01 -6.08
C GLY A 141 6.50 29.06 -4.97
N LEU A 142 7.59 29.67 -4.48
CA LEU A 142 7.55 30.61 -3.35
C LEU A 142 7.04 31.99 -3.77
N PRO A 143 6.25 32.68 -2.90
CA PRO A 143 5.88 34.06 -3.10
C PRO A 143 7.10 34.98 -2.98
N CYS A 144 6.97 36.21 -3.50
CA CYS A 144 7.97 37.25 -3.23
C CYS A 144 8.00 37.58 -1.74
N ASP A 145 9.20 37.61 -1.17
CA ASP A 145 9.42 37.92 0.24
C ASP A 145 8.63 36.94 1.17
N PRO A 146 8.92 35.61 1.07
CA PRO A 146 8.31 34.64 1.97
C PRO A 146 8.88 34.84 3.37
N ASP A 147 8.02 34.80 4.38
CA ASP A 147 8.44 34.82 5.78
C ASP A 147 9.35 33.63 6.10
N LEU A 148 9.21 32.56 5.32
CA LEU A 148 9.92 31.28 5.47
C LEU A 148 10.31 30.71 4.08
N VAL A 149 11.49 30.09 4.03
CA VAL A 149 12.04 29.48 2.81
C VAL A 149 12.29 28.00 3.07
N PRO A 150 11.34 27.10 2.73
CA PRO A 150 11.45 25.68 3.05
C PRO A 150 12.56 25.02 2.22
N PHE A 151 13.59 24.53 2.90
CA PHE A 151 14.64 23.68 2.36
C PHE A 151 14.49 22.26 2.89
N ASN A 152 14.58 21.26 2.02
CA ASN A 152 14.48 19.85 2.38
C ASN A 152 15.53 19.03 1.65
N GLY A 153 15.86 17.86 2.21
CA GLY A 153 16.80 16.91 1.62
C GLY A 153 16.96 15.66 2.50
N PHE A 154 17.94 14.84 2.14
CA PHE A 154 18.31 13.64 2.90
C PHE A 154 19.83 13.57 3.07
N THR A 155 20.27 12.98 4.15
CA THR A 155 21.67 12.54 4.31
C THR A 155 21.93 11.27 3.50
N PHE A 156 23.20 10.89 3.29
CA PHE A 156 23.54 9.65 2.56
C PHE A 156 23.09 8.36 3.25
N ASP A 157 22.82 8.40 4.54
CA ASP A 157 22.24 7.29 5.30
C ASP A 157 20.71 7.33 5.37
N GLY A 158 20.08 8.26 4.64
CA GLY A 158 18.63 8.34 4.49
C GLY A 158 17.90 9.12 5.58
N GLN A 159 18.63 9.83 6.46
CA GLN A 159 18.02 10.72 7.45
C GLN A 159 17.46 11.97 6.73
N PRO A 160 16.16 12.31 6.84
CA PRO A 160 15.62 13.54 6.28
C PRO A 160 16.14 14.78 7.03
N ILE A 161 16.31 15.86 6.29
CA ILE A 161 16.70 17.18 6.82
C ILE A 161 15.71 18.24 6.37
N THR A 162 15.50 19.26 7.18
CA THR A 162 14.65 20.42 6.85
C THR A 162 15.20 21.71 7.47
N ALA A 163 14.96 22.83 6.80
CA ALA A 163 15.27 24.17 7.33
C ALA A 163 14.28 25.21 6.81
N GLY A 164 14.14 26.33 7.55
CA GLY A 164 13.41 27.52 7.10
C GLY A 164 11.91 27.33 6.93
N GLY A 165 11.35 26.24 7.40
CA GLY A 165 9.90 26.03 7.49
C GLY A 165 9.40 26.23 8.90
N SER A 166 8.23 26.90 9.08
CA SER A 166 7.54 26.93 10.39
C SER A 166 6.92 25.58 10.76
N ASP A 167 6.90 24.65 9.79
CA ASP A 167 6.11 23.43 9.87
C ASP A 167 7.01 22.22 9.55
N ALA A 168 7.54 21.57 10.58
CA ALA A 168 8.08 20.23 10.42
C ALA A 168 6.88 19.25 10.43
N ALA A 169 6.37 18.89 9.24
CA ALA A 169 5.35 17.85 9.15
C ALA A 169 6.03 16.48 9.18
N LEU A 170 5.86 15.73 10.23
CA LEU A 170 6.22 14.32 10.28
C LEU A 170 5.03 13.50 9.77
N ILE A 171 5.13 13.03 8.52
CA ILE A 171 4.15 12.10 7.97
C ILE A 171 4.63 10.69 8.32
N ARG A 172 3.87 9.98 9.11
CA ARG A 172 4.03 8.56 9.35
C ARG A 172 2.86 7.81 8.79
N ASP A 173 3.12 6.97 7.83
CA ASP A 173 2.18 5.93 7.42
C ASP A 173 2.25 4.80 8.44
N PHE A 174 1.17 4.60 9.18
CA PHE A 174 1.01 3.39 9.96
C PHE A 174 0.74 2.23 8.99
N PRO A 175 1.23 1.01 9.28
CA PRO A 175 0.84 -0.15 8.49
C PRO A 175 -0.69 -0.18 8.38
N ILE A 176 -1.20 -0.27 7.19
CA ILE A 176 -2.62 -0.27 6.91
C ILE A 176 -3.22 -1.50 7.58
N GLY A 177 -4.41 -1.36 8.19
CA GLY A 177 -5.03 -2.44 8.98
C GLY A 177 -4.89 -2.28 10.50
N GLN A 178 -4.40 -1.15 10.99
CA GLN A 178 -4.52 -0.86 12.41
C GLN A 178 -5.99 -0.54 12.70
N ASP A 179 -6.70 -1.52 13.26
CA ASP A 179 -8.05 -1.27 13.78
C ASP A 179 -7.97 -0.49 15.09
N TRP A 180 -8.50 0.71 15.04
CA TRP A 180 -8.63 1.60 16.19
C TRP A 180 -10.03 1.49 16.83
N THR A 181 -10.93 0.65 16.26
CA THR A 181 -12.26 0.43 16.85
C THR A 181 -12.13 -0.33 18.17
N GLY A 182 -12.68 0.23 19.23
CA GLY A 182 -12.51 -0.31 20.58
C GLY A 182 -11.30 0.23 21.32
N THR A 183 -10.50 1.09 20.71
CA THR A 183 -9.43 1.84 21.38
C THR A 183 -10.05 3.03 22.10
N GLU A 184 -9.88 3.12 23.41
CA GLU A 184 -10.43 4.21 24.22
C GLU A 184 -9.51 5.43 24.25
N SER A 185 -8.22 5.27 23.94
CA SER A 185 -7.24 6.36 23.89
C SER A 185 -6.09 6.07 22.93
N LEU A 186 -5.49 7.13 22.40
CA LEU A 186 -4.25 7.11 21.66
C LEU A 186 -3.27 8.02 22.40
N ASP A 187 -2.25 7.42 23.03
CA ASP A 187 -1.29 8.16 23.85
C ASP A 187 -0.04 8.50 23.04
N PHE A 188 0.33 9.79 23.04
CA PHE A 188 1.55 10.29 22.42
C PHE A 188 2.54 10.71 23.53
N TRP A 189 3.78 10.23 23.40
CA TRP A 189 4.87 10.66 24.25
C TRP A 189 5.81 11.55 23.45
N TYR A 190 5.88 12.80 23.85
CA TYR A 190 6.79 13.78 23.28
C TYR A 190 7.97 14.00 24.21
N TYR A 191 9.18 13.86 23.70
CA TYR A 191 10.42 14.18 24.40
C TYR A 191 11.11 15.31 23.66
N GLY A 192 10.93 16.53 24.11
CA GLY A 192 11.54 17.71 23.53
C GLY A 192 12.16 18.58 24.59
N ALA A 193 13.02 19.50 24.19
CA ALA A 193 13.72 20.44 25.07
C ALA A 193 12.86 21.65 25.50
N GLY A 194 11.54 21.50 25.53
CA GLY A 194 10.59 22.46 26.08
C GLY A 194 10.75 23.89 25.58
N GLY A 195 10.16 24.22 24.42
CA GLY A 195 10.13 25.59 23.89
C GLY A 195 8.83 26.33 24.15
N GLY A 196 7.82 25.65 24.71
CA GLY A 196 6.49 26.23 24.93
C GLY A 196 5.66 26.32 23.64
N GLU A 197 5.78 25.35 22.78
CA GLU A 197 5.17 25.33 21.47
C GLU A 197 4.09 24.25 21.36
N ASP A 198 3.04 24.54 20.60
CA ASP A 198 1.92 23.65 20.39
C ASP A 198 2.30 22.50 19.44
N VAL A 199 1.94 21.25 19.80
CA VAL A 199 2.07 20.09 18.91
C VAL A 199 0.67 19.71 18.43
N THR A 200 0.43 19.77 17.11
CA THR A 200 -0.84 19.35 16.51
C THR A 200 -0.66 18.00 15.84
N VAL A 201 -1.46 17.01 16.25
CA VAL A 201 -1.42 15.66 15.70
C VAL A 201 -2.66 15.45 14.82
N THR A 202 -2.46 15.15 13.52
CA THR A 202 -3.53 14.78 12.61
C THR A 202 -3.52 13.29 12.35
N LEU A 203 -4.60 12.61 12.70
CA LEU A 203 -4.88 11.25 12.25
C LEU A 203 -5.75 11.31 11.00
N LYS A 204 -5.30 10.72 9.92
CA LYS A 204 -6.13 10.49 8.75
C LYS A 204 -6.63 9.06 8.81
N ASP A 205 -7.94 8.89 8.88
CA ASP A 205 -8.58 7.63 8.57
C ASP A 205 -8.55 7.45 7.04
N ASN A 206 -7.72 6.55 6.58
CA ASN A 206 -7.67 6.18 5.18
C ASN A 206 -8.88 5.32 4.76
N ARG A 207 -9.77 4.99 5.72
CA ARG A 207 -11.04 4.31 5.47
C ARG A 207 -12.21 5.26 5.22
N ALA A 208 -12.02 6.57 5.24
CA ALA A 208 -13.02 7.43 4.60
C ALA A 208 -13.21 6.89 3.19
N PRO A 209 -14.46 6.70 2.73
CA PRO A 209 -14.68 6.14 1.40
C PRO A 209 -13.84 6.95 0.44
N ASP A 210 -12.83 6.31 -0.11
CA ASP A 210 -11.97 6.88 -1.14
C ASP A 210 -12.94 7.50 -2.15
N PRO A 211 -12.84 8.82 -2.45
CA PRO A 211 -13.73 9.44 -3.44
C PRO A 211 -13.68 8.74 -4.79
N GLY A 212 -12.92 7.65 -4.86
CA GLY A 212 -12.61 6.92 -6.06
C GLY A 212 -11.55 7.64 -6.88
N PRO A 213 -10.85 6.94 -7.74
CA PRO A 213 -9.91 7.55 -8.66
C PRO A 213 -10.63 8.62 -9.50
N SER A 214 -9.98 9.74 -9.73
CA SER A 214 -10.57 10.86 -10.50
C SER A 214 -11.22 10.39 -11.81
N GLY A 215 -12.49 10.64 -11.96
CA GLY A 215 -13.28 10.22 -13.14
C GLY A 215 -14.09 8.94 -12.99
N TRP A 216 -13.96 8.22 -11.89
CA TRP A 216 -14.71 7.00 -11.58
C TRP A 216 -15.76 7.24 -10.48
N THR A 217 -16.85 6.47 -10.50
CA THR A 217 -17.90 6.50 -9.47
C THR A 217 -18.09 5.11 -8.92
N LEU A 218 -18.06 4.96 -7.60
CA LEU A 218 -18.25 3.67 -6.95
C LEU A 218 -19.61 3.08 -7.30
N ALA A 219 -19.60 1.90 -7.92
CA ALA A 219 -20.80 1.16 -8.33
C ALA A 219 -21.13 0.02 -7.35
N TRP A 220 -20.11 -0.63 -6.80
CA TRP A 220 -20.27 -1.73 -5.85
C TRP A 220 -18.98 -1.86 -5.01
N ALA A 221 -19.14 -2.27 -3.73
CA ALA A 221 -18.03 -2.58 -2.84
C ALA A 221 -18.40 -3.64 -1.82
N ASP A 222 -17.39 -4.35 -1.33
CA ASP A 222 -17.39 -5.08 -0.07
C ASP A 222 -16.12 -4.70 0.70
N GLU A 223 -16.30 -4.08 1.86
CA GLU A 223 -15.23 -3.56 2.71
C GLU A 223 -14.88 -4.52 3.85
N PHE A 224 -15.58 -5.64 3.96
CA PHE A 224 -15.39 -6.70 4.95
C PHE A 224 -15.36 -6.24 6.42
N ASP A 225 -16.14 -5.21 6.74
CA ASP A 225 -16.20 -4.56 8.06
C ASP A 225 -17.00 -5.34 9.13
N ASP A 226 -17.41 -6.57 8.83
CA ASP A 226 -18.16 -7.41 9.77
C ASP A 226 -17.28 -7.89 10.94
N PRO A 227 -17.89 -8.19 12.11
CA PRO A 227 -17.15 -8.72 13.26
C PRO A 227 -16.36 -9.99 12.96
N ALA A 228 -15.26 -10.20 13.69
CA ALA A 228 -14.40 -11.37 13.53
C ALA A 228 -15.18 -12.70 13.52
N GLY A 229 -14.82 -13.58 12.61
CA GLY A 229 -15.45 -14.89 12.43
C GLY A 229 -16.78 -14.86 11.67
N THR A 230 -17.18 -13.71 11.12
CA THR A 230 -18.37 -13.61 10.27
C THR A 230 -18.05 -14.13 8.86
N PRO A 231 -18.81 -15.09 8.32
CA PRO A 231 -18.65 -15.50 6.93
C PRO A 231 -18.91 -14.34 5.96
N PRO A 232 -18.28 -14.35 4.76
CA PRO A 232 -18.56 -13.38 3.71
C PRO A 232 -20.05 -13.17 3.46
N ASN A 233 -20.45 -11.91 3.26
CA ASN A 233 -21.86 -11.55 3.10
C ASN A 233 -22.53 -12.35 1.96
N PRO A 234 -23.53 -13.21 2.24
CA PRO A 234 -24.16 -14.05 1.23
C PRO A 234 -24.98 -13.27 0.19
N ALA A 235 -25.21 -11.98 0.38
CA ALA A 235 -25.76 -11.12 -0.66
C ALA A 235 -24.72 -10.81 -1.75
N ASN A 236 -23.42 -10.78 -1.41
CA ASN A 236 -22.32 -10.49 -2.30
C ASN A 236 -21.62 -11.75 -2.80
N TRP A 237 -21.44 -12.76 -1.93
CA TRP A 237 -20.60 -13.91 -2.19
C TRP A 237 -21.36 -15.23 -2.11
N ALA A 238 -20.97 -16.19 -2.93
CA ALA A 238 -21.29 -17.60 -2.84
C ALA A 238 -19.99 -18.38 -2.75
N TYR A 239 -20.09 -19.66 -2.41
CA TYR A 239 -18.96 -20.58 -2.37
C TYR A 239 -19.03 -21.58 -3.52
N GLU A 240 -17.89 -21.95 -4.08
CA GLU A 240 -17.71 -23.19 -4.81
C GLU A 240 -17.01 -24.21 -3.89
N ILE A 241 -17.61 -25.41 -3.78
CA ILE A 241 -17.19 -26.43 -2.83
C ILE A 241 -16.59 -27.63 -3.56
N GLY A 242 -15.54 -28.20 -2.97
CA GLY A 242 -14.91 -29.42 -3.48
C GLY A 242 -13.56 -29.18 -4.16
N ASP A 243 -13.08 -30.22 -4.82
CA ASP A 243 -11.79 -30.25 -5.53
C ASP A 243 -11.95 -30.37 -7.06
N THR A 244 -13.17 -30.19 -7.56
CA THR A 244 -13.53 -30.48 -8.94
C THR A 244 -14.39 -29.35 -9.50
N THR A 245 -14.09 -28.90 -10.73
CA THR A 245 -14.93 -27.91 -11.42
C THR A 245 -16.36 -28.39 -11.64
N PRO A 246 -17.35 -27.49 -11.81
CA PRO A 246 -18.73 -27.88 -12.10
C PRO A 246 -18.90 -28.77 -13.36
N ASP A 247 -17.97 -28.70 -14.32
CA ASP A 247 -17.94 -29.55 -15.52
C ASP A 247 -17.12 -30.86 -15.33
N GLY A 248 -16.68 -31.14 -14.10
CA GLY A 248 -16.09 -32.41 -13.69
C GLY A 248 -14.58 -32.57 -13.92
N LYS A 249 -13.83 -31.46 -13.97
CA LYS A 249 -12.37 -31.52 -14.06
C LYS A 249 -11.77 -31.54 -12.65
N ASN A 250 -10.99 -32.56 -12.35
CA ASN A 250 -10.28 -32.73 -11.10
C ASN A 250 -9.27 -31.61 -10.85
N GLY A 251 -9.00 -31.30 -9.57
CA GLY A 251 -8.04 -30.26 -9.18
C GLY A 251 -8.32 -28.93 -9.86
N TRP A 252 -9.61 -28.56 -9.96
CA TRP A 252 -10.10 -27.34 -10.65
C TRP A 252 -9.56 -27.14 -12.08
N GLY A 253 -9.14 -28.26 -12.73
CA GLY A 253 -8.57 -28.27 -14.05
C GLY A 253 -7.07 -27.93 -14.10
N ASN A 254 -6.45 -27.67 -12.98
CA ASN A 254 -5.06 -27.24 -12.80
C ASN A 254 -4.21 -28.21 -11.97
N GLU A 255 -4.76 -29.37 -11.58
CA GLU A 255 -4.13 -30.33 -10.65
C GLU A 255 -3.90 -29.72 -9.25
N GLU A 256 -4.75 -28.79 -8.83
CA GLU A 256 -4.74 -28.18 -7.50
C GLU A 256 -5.06 -29.22 -6.40
N LEU A 257 -4.54 -29.01 -5.19
CA LEU A 257 -4.57 -30.01 -4.14
C LEU A 257 -5.56 -29.72 -3.01
N GLN A 258 -6.10 -28.50 -2.88
CA GLN A 258 -7.07 -28.16 -1.85
C GLN A 258 -8.48 -28.66 -2.17
N TYR A 259 -9.22 -28.93 -1.11
CA TYR A 259 -10.67 -29.02 -1.11
C TYR A 259 -11.23 -27.66 -0.67
N TYR A 260 -12.07 -27.03 -1.45
CA TYR A 260 -12.74 -25.80 -1.07
C TYR A 260 -13.95 -26.08 -0.22
N THR A 261 -14.10 -25.32 0.87
CA THR A 261 -15.17 -25.44 1.85
C THR A 261 -15.97 -24.14 1.98
N ASP A 262 -17.09 -24.19 2.70
CA ASP A 262 -17.84 -23.03 3.20
C ASP A 262 -17.70 -22.86 4.73
N ASP A 263 -16.67 -23.48 5.31
CA ASP A 263 -16.40 -23.36 6.74
C ASP A 263 -15.82 -21.94 7.02
N PRO A 264 -16.33 -21.24 8.05
CA PRO A 264 -15.73 -19.97 8.50
C PRO A 264 -14.25 -20.07 8.89
N ALA A 265 -13.77 -21.27 9.19
CA ALA A 265 -12.32 -21.49 9.41
C ALA A 265 -11.50 -21.27 8.14
N ASN A 266 -12.09 -21.40 6.94
CA ASN A 266 -11.43 -21.17 5.67
C ASN A 266 -11.79 -19.83 5.02
N ALA A 267 -12.90 -19.18 5.39
CA ALA A 267 -13.20 -17.81 4.94
C ALA A 267 -14.11 -17.10 5.94
N ALA A 268 -13.55 -16.08 6.60
CA ALA A 268 -14.30 -15.21 7.51
C ALA A 268 -13.62 -13.85 7.61
N THR A 269 -14.37 -12.85 8.10
CA THR A 269 -13.79 -11.55 8.46
C THR A 269 -12.97 -11.68 9.75
N ASP A 270 -11.91 -10.88 9.86
CA ASP A 270 -11.04 -10.85 11.05
C ASP A 270 -11.50 -9.85 12.12
N GLY A 271 -12.53 -9.03 11.81
CA GLY A 271 -13.03 -7.94 12.65
C GLY A 271 -12.19 -6.67 12.57
N ASN A 272 -11.17 -6.65 11.71
CA ASN A 272 -10.28 -5.50 11.48
C ASN A 272 -10.43 -4.96 10.06
N GLY A 273 -11.55 -5.26 9.39
CA GLY A 273 -11.83 -4.83 8.03
C GLY A 273 -11.15 -5.69 6.96
N ASN A 274 -10.86 -6.95 7.25
CA ASN A 274 -10.37 -7.87 6.23
C ASN A 274 -11.24 -9.12 6.14
N LEU A 275 -11.44 -9.60 4.93
CA LEU A 275 -11.73 -10.99 4.67
C LEU A 275 -10.42 -11.79 4.74
N VAL A 276 -10.39 -12.87 5.49
CA VAL A 276 -9.27 -13.81 5.56
C VAL A 276 -9.68 -15.10 4.88
N ILE A 277 -8.99 -15.46 3.78
CA ILE A 277 -9.09 -16.79 3.20
C ILE A 277 -7.93 -17.61 3.75
N THR A 278 -8.26 -18.64 4.54
CA THR A 278 -7.29 -19.44 5.28
C THR A 278 -7.10 -20.79 4.62
N LEU A 279 -5.87 -21.11 4.27
CA LEU A 279 -5.44 -22.42 3.83
C LEU A 279 -4.98 -23.23 5.04
N THR A 280 -5.60 -24.36 5.30
CA THR A 280 -5.30 -25.26 6.41
C THR A 280 -4.89 -26.65 5.93
N GLU A 281 -4.24 -27.42 6.80
CA GLU A 281 -4.13 -28.87 6.59
C GLU A 281 -5.50 -29.51 6.84
N ALA A 282 -5.92 -30.40 5.94
CA ALA A 282 -7.15 -31.16 6.08
C ALA A 282 -7.00 -32.29 7.12
N ASP A 283 -8.09 -32.64 7.79
CA ASP A 283 -8.11 -33.77 8.74
C ASP A 283 -8.18 -35.16 8.06
N GLY A 284 -8.25 -35.19 6.72
CA GLY A 284 -8.36 -36.39 5.90
C GLY A 284 -9.75 -37.01 5.90
N SER A 285 -10.78 -36.33 6.41
CA SER A 285 -12.18 -36.79 6.37
C SER A 285 -12.81 -36.60 4.99
N GLN A 286 -12.31 -35.68 4.19
CA GLN A 286 -12.74 -35.45 2.80
C GLN A 286 -11.93 -36.30 1.84
N GLU A 287 -12.55 -36.71 0.73
CA GLU A 287 -11.88 -37.44 -0.36
C GLU A 287 -11.73 -36.55 -1.56
N CYS A 288 -10.47 -36.32 -1.95
CA CYS A 288 -10.06 -35.59 -3.13
C CYS A 288 -9.78 -36.56 -4.30
N TYR A 289 -9.58 -36.03 -5.51
CA TYR A 289 -9.32 -36.84 -6.70
C TYR A 289 -8.04 -37.69 -6.61
N TYR A 290 -7.15 -37.36 -5.67
CA TYR A 290 -5.87 -38.05 -5.46
C TYR A 290 -5.85 -38.92 -4.19
N GLY A 291 -6.94 -39.02 -3.44
CA GLY A 291 -7.08 -39.74 -2.17
C GLY A 291 -7.60 -38.82 -1.06
N PRO A 292 -7.37 -39.13 0.22
CA PRO A 292 -7.73 -38.24 1.31
C PRO A 292 -7.18 -36.83 1.05
N CYS A 293 -8.01 -35.80 1.23
CA CYS A 293 -7.58 -34.42 1.00
C CYS A 293 -6.50 -34.03 2.00
N GLU A 294 -5.47 -33.35 1.51
CA GLU A 294 -4.35 -32.88 2.33
C GLU A 294 -4.56 -31.43 2.80
N PHE A 295 -5.35 -30.65 2.05
CA PHE A 295 -5.55 -29.22 2.33
C PHE A 295 -7.01 -28.81 2.17
N GLU A 296 -7.43 -27.81 2.97
CA GLU A 296 -8.72 -27.12 2.86
C GLU A 296 -8.51 -25.62 2.71
N SER A 297 -9.40 -24.97 1.95
CA SER A 297 -9.36 -23.54 1.67
C SER A 297 -10.75 -23.04 1.28
N ALA A 298 -10.86 -21.80 0.77
CA ALA A 298 -12.11 -21.29 0.23
C ALA A 298 -11.96 -20.69 -1.17
N ARG A 299 -13.07 -20.78 -1.93
CA ARG A 299 -13.25 -20.15 -3.24
C ARG A 299 -14.60 -19.44 -3.25
N LEU A 300 -14.56 -18.13 -3.36
CA LEU A 300 -15.69 -17.22 -3.30
C LEU A 300 -15.98 -16.65 -4.67
N LEU A 301 -17.25 -16.42 -4.99
CA LEU A 301 -17.65 -15.84 -6.26
C LEU A 301 -18.89 -14.95 -6.13
N THR A 302 -18.96 -13.91 -6.96
CA THR A 302 -20.10 -12.99 -7.03
C THR A 302 -21.14 -13.39 -8.08
N GLN A 303 -21.06 -14.59 -8.67
CA GLN A 303 -21.97 -15.08 -9.71
C GLN A 303 -23.43 -15.02 -9.28
N ASN A 304 -24.31 -14.47 -10.12
CA ASN A 304 -25.72 -14.21 -9.86
C ASN A 304 -26.03 -13.27 -8.69
N LYS A 305 -25.02 -12.50 -8.24
CA LYS A 305 -25.11 -11.53 -7.14
C LYS A 305 -24.63 -10.16 -7.57
N ALA A 306 -23.36 -10.06 -8.01
CA ALA A 306 -22.75 -8.85 -8.55
C ALA A 306 -21.95 -9.22 -9.80
N GLU A 307 -22.40 -8.72 -10.95
CA GLU A 307 -21.83 -9.00 -12.27
C GLU A 307 -21.63 -7.68 -12.99
N PHE A 308 -20.47 -7.52 -13.63
CA PHE A 308 -20.04 -6.24 -14.19
C PHE A 308 -19.62 -6.42 -15.64
N ALA A 309 -19.92 -5.43 -16.47
CA ALA A 309 -19.39 -5.30 -17.81
C ALA A 309 -18.71 -3.94 -17.91
N TYR A 310 -17.38 -3.97 -18.01
CA TYR A 310 -16.51 -2.80 -17.96
C TYR A 310 -16.45 -2.15 -16.58
N GLY A 311 -15.55 -1.19 -16.43
CA GLY A 311 -15.33 -0.45 -15.20
C GLY A 311 -13.90 -0.59 -14.68
N ARG A 312 -13.64 0.04 -13.56
CA ARG A 312 -12.42 -0.14 -12.79
C ARG A 312 -12.72 -1.10 -11.64
N ILE A 313 -12.04 -2.24 -11.63
CA ILE A 313 -12.19 -3.29 -10.61
C ILE A 313 -10.90 -3.32 -9.80
N GLU A 314 -11.02 -3.19 -8.50
CA GLU A 314 -9.89 -2.98 -7.60
C GLU A 314 -10.05 -3.79 -6.32
N SER A 315 -8.96 -4.39 -5.86
CA SER A 315 -8.85 -4.97 -4.53
C SER A 315 -7.52 -4.61 -3.89
N ARG A 316 -7.55 -4.36 -2.59
CA ARG A 316 -6.38 -4.20 -1.77
C ARG A 316 -6.21 -5.46 -0.93
N LEU A 317 -5.07 -6.12 -1.07
CA LEU A 317 -4.88 -7.43 -0.48
C LEU A 317 -3.40 -7.70 -0.12
N GLN A 318 -3.19 -8.66 0.79
CA GLN A 318 -1.88 -9.16 1.16
C GLN A 318 -1.81 -10.67 0.94
N VAL A 319 -0.78 -11.11 0.21
CA VAL A 319 -0.57 -12.52 -0.11
C VAL A 319 0.15 -13.26 1.02
N PRO A 320 0.04 -14.61 1.11
CA PRO A 320 0.65 -15.41 2.15
C PRO A 320 2.19 -15.44 2.09
N THR A 321 2.82 -15.73 3.24
CA THR A 321 4.29 -15.69 3.42
C THR A 321 5.00 -17.02 3.22
N GLY A 322 4.32 -18.07 2.85
CA GLY A 322 4.89 -19.44 2.78
C GLY A 322 5.87 -19.68 1.64
N GLY A 323 6.50 -20.84 1.66
CA GLY A 323 7.33 -21.39 0.57
C GLY A 323 6.48 -21.81 -0.65
N SER A 324 7.12 -22.42 -1.65
CA SER A 324 6.50 -22.86 -2.91
C SER A 324 5.19 -23.64 -2.71
N GLY A 325 4.27 -23.47 -3.64
CA GLY A 325 2.98 -24.18 -3.72
C GLY A 325 1.77 -23.30 -3.45
N LEU A 326 1.89 -22.16 -2.79
CA LEU A 326 0.77 -21.27 -2.48
C LEU A 326 0.39 -20.44 -3.71
N TRP A 327 -0.91 -20.33 -3.99
CA TRP A 327 -1.45 -19.68 -5.18
C TRP A 327 -2.79 -18.98 -4.89
N PRO A 328 -2.79 -17.83 -4.19
CA PRO A 328 -3.97 -16.98 -4.08
C PRO A 328 -4.22 -16.22 -5.38
N ALA A 329 -5.50 -15.93 -5.67
CA ALA A 329 -5.92 -15.18 -6.85
C ALA A 329 -7.13 -14.27 -6.58
N PHE A 330 -7.14 -13.14 -7.30
CA PHE A 330 -8.28 -12.25 -7.49
C PHE A 330 -8.50 -12.09 -8.99
N TRP A 331 -9.64 -12.53 -9.49
CA TRP A 331 -9.90 -12.70 -10.89
C TRP A 331 -11.39 -12.69 -11.25
N SER A 332 -11.74 -12.91 -12.51
CA SER A 332 -13.11 -12.89 -12.98
C SER A 332 -13.38 -13.86 -14.11
N LEU A 333 -14.63 -14.35 -14.21
CA LEU A 333 -15.11 -15.23 -15.29
C LEU A 333 -16.36 -14.66 -15.97
N GLY A 334 -16.47 -14.90 -17.27
CA GLY A 334 -17.67 -14.55 -18.03
C GLY A 334 -18.93 -15.26 -17.50
N THR A 335 -20.03 -14.52 -17.35
CA THR A 335 -21.29 -15.01 -16.77
C THR A 335 -21.94 -16.14 -17.59
N ASP A 336 -21.53 -16.32 -18.84
CA ASP A 336 -22.00 -17.37 -19.73
C ASP A 336 -21.27 -18.72 -19.58
N ILE A 337 -20.40 -18.87 -18.56
CA ILE A 337 -19.57 -20.06 -18.30
C ILE A 337 -20.36 -21.38 -18.31
N THR A 338 -21.62 -21.38 -17.89
CA THR A 338 -22.45 -22.57 -17.82
C THR A 338 -22.85 -23.16 -19.17
N TYR A 339 -22.89 -22.33 -20.21
CA TYR A 339 -23.25 -22.77 -21.59
C TYR A 339 -22.16 -22.45 -22.63
N ASN A 340 -21.17 -21.68 -22.26
CA ASN A 340 -19.98 -21.41 -23.03
C ASN A 340 -18.73 -21.76 -22.19
N PRO A 341 -18.36 -23.06 -22.14
CA PRO A 341 -17.32 -23.52 -21.23
C PRO A 341 -15.98 -22.81 -21.44
N TRP A 342 -15.19 -22.75 -20.38
CA TRP A 342 -13.82 -22.24 -20.42
C TRP A 342 -13.00 -22.90 -21.56
N PRO A 343 -12.21 -22.13 -22.32
CA PRO A 343 -11.93 -20.70 -22.18
C PRO A 343 -12.88 -19.79 -23.00
N GLY A 344 -13.98 -20.29 -23.53
CA GLY A 344 -14.94 -19.54 -24.34
C GLY A 344 -15.66 -18.46 -23.56
N ALA A 345 -15.91 -18.67 -22.28
CA ALA A 345 -16.47 -17.66 -21.37
C ALA A 345 -15.55 -16.45 -21.16
N GLY A 346 -14.25 -16.62 -21.36
CA GLY A 346 -13.25 -15.62 -21.03
C GLY A 346 -12.94 -15.57 -19.54
N GLU A 347 -11.72 -15.19 -19.22
CA GLU A 347 -11.19 -15.02 -17.86
C GLU A 347 -10.27 -13.80 -17.84
N ILE A 348 -10.39 -12.97 -16.80
CA ILE A 348 -9.51 -11.84 -16.55
C ILE A 348 -8.93 -12.04 -15.16
N ASP A 349 -7.63 -12.30 -15.08
CA ASP A 349 -6.89 -12.43 -13.84
C ASP A 349 -6.33 -11.06 -13.48
N ILE A 350 -6.88 -10.47 -12.41
CA ILE A 350 -6.50 -9.14 -11.94
C ILE A 350 -5.21 -9.26 -11.15
N MET A 351 -5.12 -10.29 -10.32
CA MET A 351 -3.94 -10.65 -9.55
C MET A 351 -3.84 -12.16 -9.38
N GLU A 352 -2.74 -12.75 -9.80
CA GLU A 352 -2.30 -14.07 -9.39
C GLU A 352 -0.93 -13.98 -8.74
N TYR A 353 -0.77 -14.65 -7.63
CA TYR A 353 0.51 -14.81 -6.94
C TYR A 353 0.87 -16.28 -6.82
N VAL A 354 2.12 -16.62 -7.07
CA VAL A 354 2.67 -17.96 -6.80
C VAL A 354 3.92 -17.83 -5.94
N SER A 355 3.88 -18.43 -4.76
CA SER A 355 4.92 -18.27 -3.74
C SER A 355 6.32 -18.75 -4.16
N ARG A 356 6.42 -19.59 -5.22
CA ARG A 356 7.72 -19.97 -5.84
C ARG A 356 8.42 -18.79 -6.54
N LEU A 357 7.71 -17.69 -6.81
CA LEU A 357 8.18 -16.44 -7.41
C LEU A 357 7.77 -15.27 -6.50
N PRO A 358 8.38 -15.16 -5.31
CA PRO A 358 7.84 -14.35 -4.22
C PRO A 358 7.80 -12.84 -4.49
N ASN A 359 8.49 -12.36 -5.51
CA ASN A 359 8.53 -10.95 -5.89
C ASN A 359 7.61 -10.60 -7.06
N GLU A 360 6.92 -11.57 -7.65
CA GLU A 360 6.19 -11.39 -8.91
C GLU A 360 4.68 -11.54 -8.72
N ILE A 361 3.94 -10.71 -9.47
CA ILE A 361 2.48 -10.79 -9.64
C ILE A 361 2.18 -10.91 -11.13
N PHE A 362 1.14 -11.66 -11.45
CA PHE A 362 0.68 -11.93 -12.80
C PHE A 362 -0.71 -11.32 -13.01
N GLY A 363 -0.89 -10.62 -14.13
CA GLY A 363 -2.18 -10.20 -14.65
C GLY A 363 -2.37 -10.76 -16.04
N THR A 364 -3.48 -11.48 -16.28
CA THR A 364 -3.59 -12.34 -17.45
C THR A 364 -5.00 -12.26 -18.05
N ILE A 365 -5.14 -12.61 -19.32
CA ILE A 365 -6.44 -12.94 -19.93
C ILE A 365 -6.39 -14.31 -20.60
N HIS A 366 -7.50 -15.03 -20.49
CA HIS A 366 -7.71 -16.31 -21.16
C HIS A 366 -8.93 -16.27 -22.06
N GLY A 367 -8.75 -16.78 -23.27
CA GLY A 367 -9.80 -16.91 -24.27
C GLY A 367 -9.48 -18.01 -25.28
N PRO A 368 -10.38 -18.28 -26.25
CA PRO A 368 -10.15 -19.30 -27.26
C PRO A 368 -8.90 -19.03 -28.08
N GLY A 369 -7.92 -19.95 -28.00
CA GLY A 369 -6.64 -19.83 -28.70
C GLY A 369 -5.52 -19.17 -27.89
N TYR A 370 -5.82 -18.64 -26.73
CA TYR A 370 -4.86 -18.05 -25.77
C TYR A 370 -5.31 -18.34 -24.33
N SER A 371 -5.01 -19.52 -23.83
CA SER A 371 -5.44 -19.97 -22.50
C SER A 371 -4.44 -20.92 -21.86
N GLY A 372 -4.52 -21.12 -20.54
CA GLY A 372 -3.56 -21.89 -19.77
C GLY A 372 -2.13 -21.35 -19.96
N GLY A 373 -1.17 -22.21 -20.20
CA GLY A 373 0.23 -21.81 -20.43
C GLY A 373 0.46 -20.99 -21.73
N GLY A 374 -0.57 -20.74 -22.54
CA GLY A 374 -0.54 -19.89 -23.73
C GLY A 374 -1.38 -18.62 -23.58
N SER A 375 -1.75 -18.24 -22.38
CA SER A 375 -2.47 -17.00 -22.05
C SER A 375 -1.68 -15.75 -22.46
N PHE A 376 -2.37 -14.62 -22.54
CA PHE A 376 -1.75 -13.32 -22.75
C PHE A 376 -1.76 -12.53 -21.45
N GLY A 377 -0.61 -12.05 -21.00
CA GLY A 377 -0.51 -11.38 -19.71
C GLY A 377 0.81 -10.65 -19.48
N GLY A 378 0.87 -9.91 -18.40
CA GLY A 378 2.03 -9.18 -17.92
C GLY A 378 2.46 -9.64 -16.52
N ILE A 379 3.70 -9.33 -16.19
CA ILE A 379 4.31 -9.60 -14.89
C ILE A 379 4.74 -8.28 -14.28
N TRP A 380 4.41 -8.09 -13.00
CA TRP A 380 4.96 -7.03 -12.18
C TRP A 380 5.95 -7.63 -11.20
N ASP A 381 7.21 -7.16 -11.22
CA ASP A 381 8.25 -7.56 -10.28
C ASP A 381 8.47 -6.41 -9.28
N PHE A 382 8.20 -6.66 -8.02
CA PHE A 382 8.39 -5.70 -6.92
C PHE A 382 9.88 -5.52 -6.54
N GLY A 383 10.77 -6.43 -6.98
CA GLY A 383 12.17 -6.44 -6.55
C GLY A 383 12.39 -6.95 -5.12
N GLU A 384 11.31 -7.16 -4.38
CA GLU A 384 11.25 -7.69 -3.01
C GLU A 384 10.00 -8.55 -2.83
N PRO A 385 9.89 -9.36 -1.75
CA PRO A 385 8.73 -10.23 -1.55
C PRO A 385 7.41 -9.45 -1.40
N VAL A 386 6.42 -9.81 -2.22
CA VAL A 386 5.08 -9.21 -2.26
C VAL A 386 4.34 -9.30 -0.92
N TYR A 387 4.56 -10.38 -0.16
CA TYR A 387 3.90 -10.64 1.11
C TYR A 387 4.27 -9.68 2.26
N ASN A 388 5.25 -8.80 2.06
CA ASN A 388 5.70 -7.87 3.11
C ASN A 388 4.66 -6.81 3.45
N SER A 389 3.71 -6.52 2.55
CA SER A 389 2.70 -5.48 2.73
C SER A 389 1.43 -5.75 1.93
N TYR A 390 0.40 -4.95 2.21
CA TYR A 390 -0.76 -4.86 1.32
C TYR A 390 -0.42 -4.07 0.07
N HIS A 391 -0.96 -4.53 -1.04
CA HIS A 391 -0.88 -3.86 -2.33
C HIS A 391 -2.26 -3.73 -2.96
N THR A 392 -2.45 -2.71 -3.79
CA THR A 392 -3.67 -2.50 -4.55
C THR A 392 -3.49 -3.05 -5.96
N PHE A 393 -4.36 -3.97 -6.34
CA PHE A 393 -4.40 -4.58 -7.67
C PHE A 393 -5.65 -4.15 -8.40
N THR A 394 -5.49 -3.66 -9.62
CA THR A 394 -6.57 -3.04 -10.38
C THR A 394 -6.53 -3.45 -11.83
N VAL A 395 -7.72 -3.61 -12.43
CA VAL A 395 -7.92 -3.52 -13.86
C VAL A 395 -8.85 -2.38 -14.21
N GLU A 396 -8.51 -1.62 -15.25
CA GLU A 396 -9.44 -0.77 -15.97
C GLU A 396 -9.84 -1.52 -17.23
N TRP A 397 -11.12 -1.86 -17.30
CA TRP A 397 -11.69 -2.65 -18.36
C TRP A 397 -12.68 -1.82 -19.18
N GLU A 398 -12.30 -1.54 -20.41
CA GLU A 398 -13.05 -0.75 -21.38
C GLU A 398 -13.34 -1.59 -22.63
N PRO A 399 -14.25 -1.16 -23.53
CA PRO A 399 -14.44 -1.82 -24.80
C PRO A 399 -13.12 -1.97 -25.57
N ASN A 400 -12.73 -3.20 -25.87
CA ASN A 400 -11.49 -3.57 -26.58
C ASN A 400 -10.18 -3.19 -25.87
N LEU A 401 -10.20 -2.90 -24.57
CA LEU A 401 -8.99 -2.57 -23.80
C LEU A 401 -9.12 -3.06 -22.36
N ILE A 402 -8.11 -3.75 -21.87
CA ILE A 402 -7.96 -4.09 -20.46
C ILE A 402 -6.57 -3.64 -20.02
N THR A 403 -6.50 -2.87 -18.93
CA THR A 403 -5.24 -2.29 -18.44
C THR A 403 -5.05 -2.68 -16.98
N TRP A 404 -3.89 -3.20 -16.61
CA TRP A 404 -3.54 -3.64 -15.26
C TRP A 404 -2.66 -2.64 -14.53
N TYR A 405 -2.92 -2.48 -13.24
CA TYR A 405 -2.17 -1.61 -12.35
C TYR A 405 -1.84 -2.32 -11.04
N VAL A 406 -0.66 -2.01 -10.50
CA VAL A 406 -0.25 -2.31 -9.12
C VAL A 406 0.06 -0.99 -8.43
N ASP A 407 -0.58 -0.75 -7.27
CA ASP A 407 -0.43 0.50 -6.49
C ASP A 407 -0.60 1.78 -7.33
N GLY A 408 -1.55 1.73 -8.28
CA GLY A 408 -1.84 2.81 -9.21
C GLY A 408 -0.85 2.95 -10.38
N ILE A 409 0.16 2.09 -10.49
CA ILE A 409 1.14 2.09 -11.57
C ILE A 409 0.72 1.09 -12.64
N GLN A 410 0.47 1.57 -13.87
CA GLN A 410 0.20 0.71 -15.02
C GLN A 410 1.43 -0.14 -15.35
N TYR A 411 1.23 -1.46 -15.52
CA TYR A 411 2.31 -2.35 -15.91
C TYR A 411 2.00 -3.20 -17.15
N HIS A 412 0.72 -3.40 -17.48
CA HIS A 412 0.31 -4.20 -18.62
C HIS A 412 -0.97 -3.67 -19.24
N GLN A 413 -1.20 -4.00 -20.52
CA GLN A 413 -2.47 -3.80 -21.21
C GLN A 413 -2.67 -4.87 -22.27
N ALA A 414 -3.93 -5.12 -22.64
CA ALA A 414 -4.34 -6.06 -23.69
C ALA A 414 -5.41 -5.46 -24.58
N GLU A 415 -5.26 -5.66 -25.89
CA GLU A 415 -6.20 -5.29 -26.93
C GLU A 415 -6.53 -6.50 -27.83
N PRO A 416 -7.62 -6.46 -28.62
CA PRO A 416 -7.96 -7.57 -29.54
C PRO A 416 -6.86 -7.95 -30.53
N SER A 417 -5.97 -7.02 -30.88
CA SER A 417 -4.84 -7.27 -31.80
C SER A 417 -3.69 -8.07 -31.17
N ASP A 418 -3.65 -8.17 -29.86
CA ASP A 418 -2.56 -8.82 -29.10
C ASP A 418 -2.77 -10.33 -28.98
N VAL A 419 -3.99 -10.79 -29.18
CA VAL A 419 -4.36 -12.20 -28.99
C VAL A 419 -4.65 -12.91 -30.31
N PRO A 420 -4.30 -14.21 -30.44
CA PRO A 420 -4.47 -14.95 -31.69
C PRO A 420 -5.90 -15.45 -31.96
N GLY A 421 -6.80 -15.26 -30.99
CA GLY A 421 -8.17 -15.76 -31.02
C GLY A 421 -9.23 -14.67 -30.82
N PRO A 422 -10.51 -15.07 -30.73
CA PRO A 422 -11.59 -14.10 -30.49
C PRO A 422 -11.41 -13.34 -29.18
N TRP A 423 -11.65 -12.02 -29.22
CA TRP A 423 -11.81 -11.19 -28.02
C TRP A 423 -13.16 -11.48 -27.37
N VAL A 424 -13.17 -11.97 -26.14
CA VAL A 424 -14.39 -12.48 -25.47
C VAL A 424 -14.80 -11.66 -24.24
N PHE A 425 -14.24 -10.47 -24.08
CA PHE A 425 -14.38 -9.61 -22.91
C PHE A 425 -15.40 -8.47 -23.10
N GLU A 426 -16.43 -8.65 -23.94
CA GLU A 426 -17.49 -7.66 -24.19
C GLU A 426 -18.86 -8.11 -23.63
N LYS A 427 -18.86 -8.66 -22.45
CA LYS A 427 -20.03 -9.19 -21.75
C LYS A 427 -19.81 -9.12 -20.24
N PRO A 428 -20.84 -9.32 -19.40
CA PRO A 428 -20.65 -9.31 -17.95
C PRO A 428 -19.76 -10.45 -17.45
N PHE A 429 -18.99 -10.15 -16.42
CA PHE A 429 -18.14 -11.07 -15.65
C PHE A 429 -18.51 -10.99 -14.17
N PHE A 430 -18.32 -12.07 -13.45
CA PHE A 430 -18.39 -12.13 -12.00
C PHE A 430 -16.98 -12.28 -11.42
N LEU A 431 -16.81 -11.79 -10.19
CA LEU A 431 -15.51 -11.79 -9.51
C LEU A 431 -15.31 -13.06 -8.70
N LEU A 432 -14.05 -13.46 -8.55
CA LEU A 432 -13.62 -14.58 -7.73
C LEU A 432 -12.44 -14.20 -6.83
N LEU A 433 -12.46 -14.78 -5.64
CA LEU A 433 -11.34 -14.79 -4.69
C LEU A 433 -11.12 -16.25 -4.26
N ASN A 434 -9.91 -16.74 -4.40
CA ASN A 434 -9.59 -18.08 -3.91
C ASN A 434 -8.13 -18.20 -3.47
N PHE A 435 -7.87 -19.22 -2.66
CA PHE A 435 -6.51 -19.55 -2.27
C PHE A 435 -6.25 -21.02 -2.60
N ALA A 436 -5.60 -21.27 -3.73
CA ALA A 436 -5.20 -22.59 -4.19
C ALA A 436 -3.83 -23.00 -3.63
N ILE A 437 -3.56 -24.31 -3.68
CA ILE A 437 -2.23 -24.86 -3.35
C ILE A 437 -1.85 -25.95 -4.34
N GLY A 438 -0.55 -26.01 -4.69
CA GLY A 438 -0.03 -26.95 -5.66
C GLY A 438 -0.41 -26.61 -7.09
N GLY A 439 -0.69 -27.64 -7.86
CA GLY A 439 -1.15 -27.51 -9.24
C GLY A 439 -0.10 -27.06 -10.24
N ASN A 440 -0.58 -26.86 -11.48
CA ASN A 440 0.31 -26.55 -12.62
C ASN A 440 1.01 -25.20 -12.49
N PHE A 441 0.38 -24.20 -11.84
CA PHE A 441 0.95 -22.87 -11.69
C PHE A 441 1.54 -22.62 -10.29
N GLY A 442 0.89 -23.07 -9.21
CA GLY A 442 1.45 -22.99 -7.85
C GLY A 442 2.74 -23.78 -7.71
N GLY A 443 2.83 -24.92 -8.39
CA GLY A 443 3.99 -25.80 -8.39
C GLY A 443 4.03 -26.78 -7.20
N ALA A 444 5.17 -27.40 -6.99
CA ALA A 444 5.33 -28.34 -5.89
C ALA A 444 5.20 -27.64 -4.53
N VAL A 445 4.45 -28.26 -3.63
CA VAL A 445 4.28 -27.76 -2.27
C VAL A 445 5.57 -27.95 -1.48
N ASP A 446 6.05 -26.87 -0.87
CA ASP A 446 7.20 -26.92 0.03
C ASP A 446 6.80 -27.65 1.33
N PRO A 447 7.43 -28.77 1.68
CA PRO A 447 7.12 -29.50 2.90
C PRO A 447 7.50 -28.73 4.18
N ALA A 448 8.21 -27.62 4.06
CA ALA A 448 8.53 -26.72 5.17
C ALA A 448 7.49 -25.65 5.42
N ASN A 449 6.43 -25.58 4.60
CA ASN A 449 5.32 -24.65 4.84
C ASN A 449 4.69 -24.94 6.20
N ILE A 450 4.40 -23.85 6.93
CA ILE A 450 3.70 -23.89 8.22
C ILE A 450 2.27 -23.44 7.96
N TYR A 451 1.30 -24.16 8.46
CA TYR A 451 -0.10 -23.85 8.32
C TYR A 451 -0.72 -23.44 9.68
N PRO A 452 -1.76 -22.59 9.73
CA PRO A 452 -2.45 -22.06 8.55
C PRO A 452 -1.63 -21.02 7.78
N GLN A 453 -1.97 -20.81 6.50
CA GLN A 453 -1.54 -19.70 5.67
C GLN A 453 -2.74 -18.81 5.38
N GLU A 454 -2.55 -17.51 5.32
CA GLU A 454 -3.62 -16.53 5.21
C GLU A 454 -3.44 -15.66 3.96
N TYR A 455 -4.55 -15.44 3.27
CA TYR A 455 -4.71 -14.48 2.20
C TYR A 455 -5.70 -13.41 2.67
N LEU A 456 -5.22 -12.21 2.88
CA LEU A 456 -5.96 -11.10 3.47
C LEU A 456 -6.50 -10.18 2.37
N VAL A 457 -7.77 -9.85 2.41
CA VAL A 457 -8.44 -8.95 1.46
C VAL A 457 -9.12 -7.84 2.24
N ASP A 458 -8.59 -6.62 2.14
CA ASP A 458 -9.10 -5.42 2.82
C ASP A 458 -10.42 -4.97 2.19
N TYR A 459 -10.47 -4.87 0.87
CA TYR A 459 -11.69 -4.55 0.14
C TYR A 459 -11.71 -5.10 -1.28
N VAL A 460 -12.91 -5.16 -1.84
CA VAL A 460 -13.14 -5.28 -3.29
C VAL A 460 -14.08 -4.16 -3.73
N ARG A 461 -13.66 -3.37 -4.71
CA ARG A 461 -14.41 -2.21 -5.22
C ARG A 461 -14.53 -2.25 -6.72
N VAL A 462 -15.69 -1.83 -7.22
CA VAL A 462 -15.98 -1.67 -8.64
C VAL A 462 -16.53 -0.27 -8.88
N TYR A 463 -15.91 0.44 -9.81
CA TYR A 463 -16.26 1.80 -10.18
C TYR A 463 -16.79 1.87 -11.61
#